data_b60a18d661e8ecfa5b38947d8ce3c144
#
_entry.id   b60a18d661e8ecfa5b38947d8ce3c144
#
_cell.length_a   1.000
_cell.length_b   1.000
_cell.length_c   1.000
_cell.angle_alpha   90.00
_cell.angle_beta   90.00
_cell.angle_gamma   90.00
#
_symmetry.space_group_name_H-M   'P 1'
#
loop_
_entity.id
_entity.type
_entity.pdbx_description
1 polymer ?
#
loop_
_entity_poly.entity_id
_entity_poly.type
_entity_poly.pdbx_seq_one_letter_code
_entity_poly.pdbx_strand_id
1 'polypeptide(L)'
;MLNVGMSCQFQNGIEHEDEVHVPLDQLQPYIDDCIDLIDFANGDPATNKWEKLRADMGHPEPFNLKYLGVGNEQWDYKDNPAFTKRLKLFVDAIRKVHPEIKLIGSTGPDSEGENFDRLQPLMKQLGCDLYDEHFYRNEEWFLKSGNRYDNYDRSKKAPKVFAGEYACHGRGKKWNHFNASLMEAAFMTDLERNADIVEMATYAPLFAHVEGWQWRPDAIWYDNLRKFNSCSYYVQQMYTLNKGTNVLPLTMNGKPVAGNDGQDGLFASAVLDKKANEVVIKVINTGDTPQDVTLNLKGMKKGTREATLISFHSDDLDAENTLDNPTKIVPQTSTLTVNAPSQQVTVPARTFYIYRIKK
;
A
#
# COMPACT_ATOMS: atom_id res chain seq x y z
N MET A 1 6.21 -4.62 -12.67
CA MET A 1 6.49 -3.36 -13.40
C MET A 1 7.34 -3.67 -14.63
N LEU A 2 7.14 -2.97 -15.72
CA LEU A 2 7.81 -3.24 -17.00
C LEU A 2 9.01 -2.32 -17.23
N ASN A 3 9.99 -2.84 -17.93
CA ASN A 3 11.08 -2.05 -18.47
C ASN A 3 10.58 -1.25 -19.70
N VAL A 4 10.68 0.06 -19.63
CA VAL A 4 10.27 0.98 -20.70
C VAL A 4 11.43 1.49 -21.55
N GLY A 5 12.57 0.80 -21.51
CA GLY A 5 13.78 1.19 -22.26
C GLY A 5 14.47 2.46 -21.73
N MET A 6 14.32 2.73 -20.43
CA MET A 6 15.04 3.83 -19.76
C MET A 6 16.10 3.23 -18.83
N SER A 7 17.30 3.82 -18.86
CA SER A 7 18.36 3.44 -17.93
C SER A 7 18.11 4.02 -16.54
N CYS A 8 18.75 3.42 -15.55
CA CYS A 8 18.82 3.96 -14.20
C CYS A 8 20.10 4.80 -14.07
N GLN A 9 19.97 6.01 -13.54
CA GLN A 9 21.11 6.89 -13.28
C GLN A 9 22.04 6.33 -12.19
N PHE A 10 21.45 5.61 -11.22
CA PHE A 10 22.22 4.99 -10.13
C PHE A 10 22.31 3.48 -10.32
N GLN A 11 23.51 3.01 -10.61
CA GLN A 11 23.78 1.56 -10.67
C GLN A 11 24.88 1.20 -9.65
N ASN A 12 24.62 0.21 -8.82
CA ASN A 12 25.56 -0.27 -7.79
C ASN A 12 26.03 0.86 -6.83
N GLY A 13 25.18 1.83 -6.54
CA GLY A 13 25.50 2.96 -5.68
C GLY A 13 26.42 4.01 -6.34
N ILE A 14 26.63 3.92 -7.65
CA ILE A 14 27.44 4.88 -8.44
C ILE A 14 26.49 5.70 -9.31
N GLU A 15 26.56 7.01 -9.19
CA GLU A 15 25.88 7.93 -10.09
C GLU A 15 26.58 7.96 -11.45
N HIS A 16 25.82 7.80 -12.52
CA HIS A 16 26.31 7.89 -13.90
C HIS A 16 25.85 9.20 -14.51
N GLU A 17 26.78 9.95 -15.13
CA GLU A 17 26.49 11.25 -15.75
C GLU A 17 25.61 11.10 -17.00
N ASP A 18 25.71 9.98 -17.72
CA ASP A 18 25.00 9.74 -18.96
C ASP A 18 23.84 8.73 -18.76
N GLU A 19 22.62 9.21 -18.92
CA GLU A 19 21.46 8.35 -19.06
C GLU A 19 21.36 7.81 -20.49
N VAL A 20 21.43 6.49 -20.61
CA VAL A 20 21.27 5.82 -21.91
C VAL A 20 19.83 5.32 -22.04
N HIS A 21 19.05 5.98 -22.86
CA HIS A 21 17.69 5.55 -23.15
C HIS A 21 17.61 4.95 -24.55
N VAL A 22 16.82 3.87 -24.68
CA VAL A 22 16.47 3.33 -26.01
C VAL A 22 15.73 4.40 -26.82
N PRO A 23 16.11 4.69 -28.07
CA PRO A 23 15.37 5.62 -28.93
C PRO A 23 13.90 5.23 -29.08
N LEU A 24 13.02 6.22 -29.20
CA LEU A 24 11.57 5.97 -29.27
C LEU A 24 11.16 5.09 -30.44
N ASP A 25 11.83 5.19 -31.57
CA ASP A 25 11.63 4.39 -32.77
C ASP A 25 12.18 2.95 -32.66
N GLN A 26 12.88 2.63 -31.57
CA GLN A 26 13.44 1.31 -31.27
C GLN A 26 12.75 0.63 -30.07
N LEU A 27 11.62 1.14 -29.61
CA LEU A 27 10.90 0.61 -28.44
C LEU A 27 10.08 -0.65 -28.75
N GLN A 28 9.87 -0.99 -30.03
CA GLN A 28 9.00 -2.12 -30.40
C GLN A 28 9.32 -3.43 -29.67
N PRO A 29 10.59 -3.87 -29.53
CA PRO A 29 10.89 -5.10 -28.79
C PRO A 29 10.42 -5.08 -27.33
N TYR A 30 10.51 -3.96 -26.64
CA TYR A 30 10.04 -3.81 -25.24
C TYR A 30 8.52 -3.83 -25.15
N ILE A 31 7.83 -3.28 -26.16
CA ILE A 31 6.37 -3.33 -26.27
C ILE A 31 5.91 -4.76 -26.56
N ASP A 32 6.60 -5.47 -27.44
CA ASP A 32 6.31 -6.86 -27.75
C ASP A 32 6.50 -7.77 -26.52
N ASP A 33 7.58 -7.59 -25.76
CA ASP A 33 7.83 -8.30 -24.49
C ASP A 33 6.68 -8.07 -23.48
N CYS A 34 6.14 -6.85 -23.44
CA CYS A 34 5.00 -6.53 -22.60
C CYS A 34 3.72 -7.28 -23.01
N ILE A 35 3.43 -7.34 -24.33
CA ILE A 35 2.28 -8.06 -24.88
C ILE A 35 2.46 -9.56 -24.65
N ASP A 36 3.64 -10.10 -24.92
CA ASP A 36 4.01 -11.50 -24.70
C ASP A 36 3.84 -11.91 -23.23
N LEU A 37 4.16 -11.00 -22.28
CA LEU A 37 3.94 -11.23 -20.85
C LEU A 37 2.45 -11.38 -20.52
N ILE A 38 1.59 -10.54 -21.10
CA ILE A 38 0.15 -10.61 -20.87
C ILE A 38 -0.41 -11.90 -21.51
N ASP A 39 0.00 -12.24 -22.73
CA ASP A 39 -0.35 -13.47 -23.39
C ASP A 39 0.08 -14.68 -22.56
N PHE A 40 1.33 -14.74 -22.11
CA PHE A 40 1.80 -15.79 -21.23
C PHE A 40 0.92 -15.94 -19.98
N ALA A 41 0.56 -14.82 -19.34
CA ALA A 41 -0.20 -14.84 -18.09
C ALA A 41 -1.68 -15.23 -18.29
N ASN A 42 -2.32 -14.74 -19.35
CA ASN A 42 -3.78 -14.77 -19.48
C ASN A 42 -4.32 -15.53 -20.68
N GLY A 43 -3.50 -15.76 -21.71
CA GLY A 43 -3.98 -16.32 -22.97
C GLY A 43 -4.39 -17.79 -22.92
N ASP A 44 -5.05 -18.25 -23.99
CA ASP A 44 -5.46 -19.64 -24.18
C ASP A 44 -4.29 -20.46 -24.76
N PRO A 45 -3.87 -21.57 -24.14
CA PRO A 45 -2.78 -22.42 -24.63
C PRO A 45 -2.90 -22.92 -26.08
N ALA A 46 -4.09 -22.84 -26.65
CA ALA A 46 -4.33 -23.21 -28.04
C ALA A 46 -3.98 -22.12 -29.07
N THR A 47 -3.71 -20.88 -28.63
CA THR A 47 -3.64 -19.72 -29.53
C THR A 47 -2.21 -19.31 -29.90
N ASN A 48 -1.28 -19.33 -28.98
CA ASN A 48 0.11 -18.98 -29.30
C ASN A 48 1.16 -19.72 -28.43
N LYS A 49 2.43 -19.43 -28.69
CA LYS A 49 3.57 -20.11 -28.07
C LYS A 49 3.73 -19.82 -26.56
N TRP A 50 3.32 -18.64 -26.10
CA TRP A 50 3.56 -18.20 -24.73
C TRP A 50 2.58 -18.86 -23.75
N GLU A 51 1.30 -18.91 -24.10
CA GLU A 51 0.29 -19.63 -23.33
C GLU A 51 0.56 -21.13 -23.33
N LYS A 52 1.00 -21.67 -24.49
CA LYS A 52 1.43 -23.06 -24.56
C LYS A 52 2.61 -23.32 -23.63
N LEU A 53 3.61 -22.44 -23.60
CA LEU A 53 4.75 -22.56 -22.68
C LEU A 53 4.28 -22.57 -21.22
N ARG A 54 3.36 -21.68 -20.83
CA ARG A 54 2.77 -21.69 -19.48
C ARG A 54 2.13 -23.04 -19.16
N ALA A 55 1.34 -23.57 -20.08
CA ALA A 55 0.69 -24.87 -19.90
C ALA A 55 1.71 -26.01 -19.79
N ASP A 56 2.73 -26.02 -20.65
CA ASP A 56 3.82 -27.00 -20.62
C ASP A 56 4.65 -26.94 -19.30
N MET A 57 4.69 -25.78 -18.64
CA MET A 57 5.27 -25.60 -17.30
C MET A 57 4.36 -26.10 -16.16
N GLY A 58 3.19 -26.65 -16.46
CA GLY A 58 2.24 -27.20 -15.49
C GLY A 58 1.14 -26.22 -15.05
N HIS A 59 1.01 -25.06 -15.71
CA HIS A 59 0.00 -24.04 -15.42
C HIS A 59 -0.95 -23.82 -16.60
N PRO A 60 -1.85 -24.77 -16.92
CA PRO A 60 -2.75 -24.64 -18.08
C PRO A 60 -3.77 -23.50 -17.92
N GLU A 61 -4.19 -23.20 -16.68
CA GLU A 61 -5.16 -22.15 -16.41
C GLU A 61 -4.51 -20.77 -16.42
N PRO A 62 -5.22 -19.70 -16.86
CA PRO A 62 -4.76 -18.33 -16.81
C PRO A 62 -4.42 -17.86 -15.38
N PHE A 63 -3.39 -17.05 -15.23
CA PHE A 63 -3.06 -16.41 -13.95
C PHE A 63 -3.99 -15.25 -13.60
N ASN A 64 -4.83 -14.81 -14.55
CA ASN A 64 -5.77 -13.69 -14.38
C ASN A 64 -5.07 -12.38 -14.00
N LEU A 65 -3.98 -12.05 -14.67
CA LEU A 65 -3.33 -10.76 -14.56
C LEU A 65 -4.33 -9.65 -14.91
N LYS A 66 -4.52 -8.70 -14.03
CA LYS A 66 -5.50 -7.61 -14.19
C LYS A 66 -4.85 -6.24 -14.27
N TYR A 67 -3.69 -6.08 -13.68
CA TYR A 67 -2.99 -4.81 -13.53
C TYR A 67 -1.57 -4.95 -14.04
N LEU A 68 -1.10 -3.93 -14.74
CA LEU A 68 0.26 -3.89 -15.26
C LEU A 68 0.85 -2.50 -15.08
N GLY A 69 1.94 -2.41 -14.33
CA GLY A 69 2.70 -1.17 -14.17
C GLY A 69 3.65 -0.95 -15.34
N VAL A 70 3.57 0.21 -15.97
CA VAL A 70 4.41 0.62 -17.11
C VAL A 70 5.47 1.60 -16.62
N GLY A 71 6.67 1.09 -16.37
CA GLY A 71 7.76 1.82 -15.74
C GLY A 71 7.72 1.77 -14.21
N ASN A 72 8.78 2.22 -13.56
CA ASN A 72 8.94 2.31 -12.11
C ASN A 72 9.73 3.56 -11.75
N GLU A 73 9.13 4.47 -11.00
CA GLU A 73 9.73 5.73 -10.57
C GLU A 73 10.25 6.64 -11.71
N GLN A 74 9.87 6.38 -12.95
CA GLN A 74 10.27 7.23 -14.06
C GLN A 74 9.54 8.57 -14.04
N TRP A 75 10.23 9.60 -14.54
CA TRP A 75 9.69 10.95 -14.75
C TRP A 75 10.27 11.57 -16.01
N ASP A 76 9.69 12.70 -16.42
CA ASP A 76 10.25 13.52 -17.47
C ASP A 76 11.12 14.63 -16.89
N TYR A 77 12.24 14.93 -17.54
CA TYR A 77 12.93 16.20 -17.34
C TYR A 77 12.12 17.34 -17.96
N LYS A 78 12.26 18.55 -17.41
CA LYS A 78 11.48 19.74 -17.84
C LYS A 78 11.44 19.92 -19.35
N ASP A 79 12.57 19.74 -20.02
CA ASP A 79 12.75 19.98 -21.45
C ASP A 79 12.79 18.69 -22.28
N ASN A 80 12.60 17.52 -21.65
CA ASN A 80 12.65 16.23 -22.34
C ASN A 80 11.57 15.28 -21.81
N PRO A 81 10.36 15.28 -22.41
CA PRO A 81 9.27 14.37 -22.00
C PRO A 81 9.52 12.93 -22.49
N ALA A 82 10.68 12.36 -22.14
CA ALA A 82 11.08 11.03 -22.61
C ALA A 82 10.18 9.93 -22.04
N PHE A 83 9.81 10.01 -20.78
CA PHE A 83 8.98 9.00 -20.13
C PHE A 83 7.52 9.06 -20.61
N THR A 84 6.88 10.22 -20.60
CA THR A 84 5.48 10.34 -21.01
C THR A 84 5.24 9.94 -22.45
N LYS A 85 6.18 10.20 -23.36
CA LYS A 85 6.12 9.71 -24.75
C LYS A 85 6.21 8.19 -24.83
N ARG A 86 7.11 7.57 -24.04
CA ARG A 86 7.23 6.11 -23.96
C ARG A 86 5.96 5.49 -23.39
N LEU A 87 5.51 5.99 -22.25
CA LEU A 87 4.27 5.52 -21.61
C LEU A 87 3.09 5.53 -22.60
N LYS A 88 2.96 6.60 -23.39
CA LYS A 88 1.90 6.69 -24.41
C LYS A 88 2.00 5.58 -25.45
N LEU A 89 3.19 5.26 -25.95
CA LEU A 89 3.40 4.19 -26.93
C LEU A 89 3.03 2.82 -26.37
N PHE A 90 3.43 2.53 -25.13
CA PHE A 90 3.06 1.29 -24.44
C PHE A 90 1.55 1.21 -24.22
N VAL A 91 0.93 2.28 -23.69
CA VAL A 91 -0.51 2.32 -23.44
C VAL A 91 -1.30 2.08 -24.73
N ASP A 92 -0.95 2.75 -25.83
CA ASP A 92 -1.66 2.60 -27.10
C ASP A 92 -1.55 1.18 -27.67
N ALA A 93 -0.36 0.59 -27.58
CA ALA A 93 -0.12 -0.77 -28.05
C ALA A 93 -0.89 -1.80 -27.22
N ILE A 94 -0.81 -1.71 -25.90
CA ILE A 94 -1.52 -2.64 -25.00
C ILE A 94 -3.03 -2.49 -25.18
N ARG A 95 -3.58 -1.28 -25.19
CA ARG A 95 -5.02 -1.05 -25.37
C ARG A 95 -5.58 -1.62 -26.66
N LYS A 96 -4.75 -1.73 -27.71
CA LYS A 96 -5.15 -2.29 -28.99
C LYS A 96 -5.41 -3.78 -28.92
N VAL A 97 -4.65 -4.53 -28.12
CA VAL A 97 -4.69 -6.00 -28.07
C VAL A 97 -5.24 -6.56 -26.76
N HIS A 98 -5.01 -5.85 -25.65
CA HIS A 98 -5.42 -6.21 -24.29
C HIS A 98 -6.16 -5.06 -23.57
N PRO A 99 -7.33 -4.62 -24.09
CA PRO A 99 -8.10 -3.52 -23.49
C PRO A 99 -8.63 -3.82 -22.08
N GLU A 100 -8.66 -5.09 -21.67
CA GLU A 100 -9.10 -5.55 -20.35
C GLU A 100 -8.07 -5.30 -19.24
N ILE A 101 -6.79 -5.14 -19.58
CA ILE A 101 -5.72 -4.90 -18.61
C ILE A 101 -5.78 -3.46 -18.09
N LYS A 102 -5.80 -3.30 -16.79
CA LYS A 102 -5.68 -2.01 -16.15
C LYS A 102 -4.22 -1.56 -16.09
N LEU A 103 -3.94 -0.39 -16.63
CA LEU A 103 -2.58 0.14 -16.73
C LEU A 103 -2.30 1.13 -15.61
N ILE A 104 -1.14 0.98 -14.99
CA ILE A 104 -0.63 1.83 -13.92
C ILE A 104 0.55 2.62 -14.47
N GLY A 105 0.47 3.95 -14.45
CA GLY A 105 1.54 4.83 -14.87
C GLY A 105 2.37 5.32 -13.67
N SER A 106 3.66 5.52 -13.85
CA SER A 106 4.55 6.09 -12.82
C SER A 106 4.36 7.60 -12.71
N THR A 107 4.34 8.12 -11.49
CA THR A 107 4.36 9.56 -11.20
C THR A 107 5.70 10.05 -10.64
N GLY A 108 6.75 9.26 -10.84
CA GLY A 108 8.08 9.53 -10.33
C GLY A 108 8.35 8.82 -8.99
N PRO A 109 9.48 9.13 -8.35
CA PRO A 109 9.91 8.47 -7.12
C PRO A 109 9.25 9.02 -5.86
N ASP A 110 8.32 9.96 -6.00
CA ASP A 110 7.69 10.67 -4.89
C ASP A 110 6.20 10.92 -5.15
N SER A 111 5.46 11.19 -4.08
CA SER A 111 4.02 11.48 -4.12
C SER A 111 3.67 12.95 -3.90
N GLU A 112 4.64 13.82 -4.01
CA GLU A 112 4.49 15.28 -3.93
C GLU A 112 5.69 15.99 -4.57
N GLY A 113 5.53 17.28 -4.84
CA GLY A 113 6.56 18.09 -5.47
C GLY A 113 6.45 18.13 -7.00
N GLU A 114 7.39 18.82 -7.64
CA GLU A 114 7.29 19.23 -9.04
C GLU A 114 7.03 18.07 -10.02
N ASN A 115 7.71 16.94 -9.85
CA ASN A 115 7.51 15.78 -10.73
C ASN A 115 6.12 15.18 -10.57
N PHE A 116 5.69 14.96 -9.35
CA PHE A 116 4.35 14.42 -9.06
C PHE A 116 3.25 15.36 -9.57
N ASP A 117 3.32 16.64 -9.21
CA ASP A 117 2.32 17.65 -9.60
C ASP A 117 2.16 17.79 -11.10
N ARG A 118 3.24 17.53 -11.86
CA ARG A 118 3.25 17.55 -13.32
C ARG A 118 2.72 16.26 -13.93
N LEU A 119 3.14 15.09 -13.40
CA LEU A 119 2.86 13.79 -14.02
C LEU A 119 1.47 13.25 -13.63
N GLN A 120 1.04 13.42 -12.39
CA GLN A 120 -0.22 12.87 -11.90
C GLN A 120 -1.43 13.29 -12.77
N PRO A 121 -1.63 14.57 -13.15
CA PRO A 121 -2.73 14.95 -14.02
C PRO A 121 -2.64 14.37 -15.45
N LEU A 122 -1.42 14.04 -15.92
CA LEU A 122 -1.20 13.50 -17.26
C LEU A 122 -1.64 12.04 -17.36
N MET A 123 -1.66 11.27 -16.26
CA MET A 123 -1.99 9.85 -16.29
C MET A 123 -3.36 9.59 -16.92
N LYS A 124 -4.34 10.43 -16.63
CA LYS A 124 -5.67 10.38 -17.27
C LYS A 124 -5.61 10.60 -18.78
N GLN A 125 -4.81 11.58 -19.21
CA GLN A 125 -4.66 11.94 -20.63
C GLN A 125 -3.90 10.86 -21.41
N LEU A 126 -2.96 10.20 -20.75
CA LEU A 126 -2.17 9.11 -21.31
C LEU A 126 -2.94 7.77 -21.36
N GLY A 127 -4.12 7.69 -20.73
CA GLY A 127 -4.98 6.51 -20.77
C GLY A 127 -4.67 5.48 -19.69
N CYS A 128 -3.99 5.86 -18.61
CA CYS A 128 -3.79 5.01 -17.45
C CYS A 128 -5.07 4.90 -16.61
N ASP A 129 -5.34 3.72 -16.06
CA ASP A 129 -6.45 3.49 -15.12
C ASP A 129 -6.07 3.84 -13.69
N LEU A 130 -4.79 3.69 -13.37
CA LEU A 130 -4.20 4.05 -12.08
C LEU A 130 -2.89 4.82 -12.30
N TYR A 131 -2.47 5.49 -11.26
CA TYR A 131 -1.11 6.00 -11.15
C TYR A 131 -0.48 5.54 -9.85
N ASP A 132 0.84 5.38 -9.90
CA ASP A 132 1.65 4.84 -8.83
C ASP A 132 2.22 5.97 -7.96
N GLU A 133 1.92 5.94 -6.68
CA GLU A 133 2.47 6.86 -5.68
C GLU A 133 3.48 6.12 -4.81
N HIS A 134 4.70 6.68 -4.75
CA HIS A 134 5.76 6.21 -3.86
C HIS A 134 6.04 7.24 -2.78
N PHE A 135 6.15 6.82 -1.53
CA PHE A 135 6.47 7.73 -0.44
C PHE A 135 7.25 7.04 0.68
N TYR A 136 8.50 7.44 0.78
CA TYR A 136 9.41 7.10 1.86
C TYR A 136 9.62 8.37 2.69
N ARG A 137 8.88 8.49 3.81
CA ARG A 137 8.75 9.72 4.57
C ARG A 137 8.99 9.50 6.05
N ASN A 138 9.25 10.58 6.79
CA ASN A 138 9.40 10.52 8.24
C ASN A 138 8.05 10.33 8.96
N GLU A 139 8.12 10.07 10.26
CA GLU A 139 6.97 9.83 11.13
C GLU A 139 5.97 11.00 11.13
N GLU A 140 6.46 12.24 11.13
CA GLU A 140 5.63 13.45 11.14
C GLU A 140 4.80 13.56 9.86
N TRP A 141 5.39 13.24 8.71
CA TRP A 141 4.67 13.24 7.43
C TRP A 141 3.52 12.23 7.42
N PHE A 142 3.77 11.01 7.91
CA PHE A 142 2.74 9.97 7.99
C PHE A 142 1.55 10.41 8.84
N LEU A 143 1.79 11.06 9.98
CA LEU A 143 0.72 11.58 10.85
C LEU A 143 -0.05 12.73 10.20
N LYS A 144 0.65 13.67 9.54
CA LYS A 144 0.03 14.81 8.86
C LYS A 144 -0.77 14.40 7.62
N SER A 145 -0.44 13.25 7.03
CA SER A 145 -1.06 12.74 5.81
C SER A 145 -2.25 11.81 6.04
N GLY A 146 -2.77 11.72 7.28
CA GLY A 146 -3.90 10.84 7.64
C GLY A 146 -5.23 11.17 6.97
N ASN A 147 -5.31 12.23 6.17
CA ASN A 147 -6.47 12.63 5.37
C ASN A 147 -6.08 13.01 3.92
N ARG A 148 -4.96 12.46 3.43
CA ARG A 148 -4.40 12.77 2.12
C ARG A 148 -5.40 12.53 0.98
N TYR A 149 -6.07 11.39 0.99
CA TYR A 149 -6.96 10.96 -0.09
C TYR A 149 -8.39 11.48 0.02
N ASP A 150 -8.76 12.18 1.08
CA ASP A 150 -10.13 12.68 1.29
C ASP A 150 -10.60 13.64 0.19
N ASN A 151 -9.69 14.37 -0.43
CA ASN A 151 -9.98 15.39 -1.45
C ASN A 151 -9.59 15.00 -2.88
N TYR A 152 -9.22 13.75 -3.14
CA TYR A 152 -8.87 13.30 -4.50
C TYR A 152 -10.10 13.25 -5.41
N ASP A 153 -9.87 13.39 -6.74
CA ASP A 153 -10.94 13.38 -7.75
C ASP A 153 -11.67 12.02 -7.77
N ARG A 154 -12.95 12.00 -7.41
CA ARG A 154 -13.82 10.83 -7.39
C ARG A 154 -14.68 10.68 -8.64
N SER A 155 -14.41 11.46 -9.69
CA SER A 155 -15.13 11.32 -10.95
C SER A 155 -14.90 9.93 -11.56
N LYS A 156 -15.91 9.40 -12.26
CA LYS A 156 -15.84 8.05 -12.90
C LYS A 156 -14.67 7.86 -13.86
N LYS A 157 -14.09 8.93 -14.35
CA LYS A 157 -12.96 8.92 -15.31
C LYS A 157 -11.62 9.27 -14.66
N ALA A 158 -11.59 9.55 -13.36
CA ALA A 158 -10.33 9.79 -12.67
C ALA A 158 -9.57 8.46 -12.54
N PRO A 159 -8.27 8.42 -12.86
CA PRO A 159 -7.44 7.29 -12.50
C PRO A 159 -7.45 7.10 -10.99
N LYS A 160 -7.39 5.85 -10.56
CA LYS A 160 -7.28 5.52 -9.14
C LYS A 160 -5.82 5.49 -8.70
N VAL A 161 -5.60 5.37 -7.41
CA VAL A 161 -4.28 5.33 -6.80
C VAL A 161 -3.86 3.87 -6.59
N PHE A 162 -2.64 3.58 -6.96
CA PHE A 162 -1.83 2.49 -6.45
C PHE A 162 -0.76 3.11 -5.56
N ALA A 163 -0.84 2.94 -4.24
CA ALA A 163 0.25 3.28 -3.33
C ALA A 163 1.27 2.13 -3.39
N GLY A 164 2.11 2.14 -4.44
CA GLY A 164 2.89 0.99 -4.86
C GLY A 164 4.12 0.74 -4.01
N GLU A 165 4.71 1.81 -3.48
CA GLU A 165 5.84 1.70 -2.56
C GLU A 165 5.71 2.72 -1.43
N TYR A 166 5.73 2.24 -0.20
CA TYR A 166 5.83 3.14 0.94
C TYR A 166 6.41 2.47 2.17
N ALA A 167 7.09 3.29 2.97
CA ALA A 167 7.53 2.91 4.31
C ALA A 167 7.82 4.16 5.13
N CYS A 168 7.59 4.09 6.44
CA CYS A 168 7.96 5.14 7.36
C CYS A 168 9.45 5.07 7.68
N HIS A 169 10.20 6.13 7.33
CA HIS A 169 11.56 6.32 7.76
C HIS A 169 11.54 6.79 9.22
N GLY A 170 11.73 5.86 10.13
CA GLY A 170 11.84 6.16 11.56
C GLY A 170 13.07 7.03 11.88
N ARG A 171 13.17 7.47 13.14
CA ARG A 171 14.19 8.39 13.59
C ARG A 171 15.61 7.86 13.42
N GLY A 172 16.48 8.62 12.77
CA GLY A 172 17.88 8.29 12.56
C GLY A 172 18.05 7.03 11.69
N LYS A 173 18.85 6.07 12.17
CA LYS A 173 19.08 4.78 11.48
C LYS A 173 18.14 3.66 11.93
N LYS A 174 17.16 3.95 12.77
CA LYS A 174 16.23 2.98 13.38
C LYS A 174 14.95 2.87 12.58
N TRP A 175 15.05 2.35 11.38
CA TRP A 175 13.90 2.03 10.54
C TRP A 175 13.30 0.68 10.94
N ASN A 176 12.00 0.47 10.69
CA ASN A 176 11.20 -0.69 11.08
C ASN A 176 11.04 -0.90 12.61
N HIS A 177 11.39 0.07 13.43
CA HIS A 177 11.07 0.03 14.85
C HIS A 177 9.56 0.22 15.09
N PHE A 178 9.11 -0.09 16.30
CA PHE A 178 7.68 -0.09 16.65
C PHE A 178 6.99 1.24 16.33
N ASN A 179 7.61 2.39 16.69
CA ASN A 179 6.98 3.69 16.45
C ASN A 179 6.76 3.97 14.95
N ALA A 180 7.75 3.68 14.10
CA ALA A 180 7.58 3.85 12.65
C ALA A 180 6.40 3.03 12.12
N SER A 181 6.27 1.77 12.56
CA SER A 181 5.14 0.90 12.16
C SER A 181 3.79 1.39 12.68
N LEU A 182 3.76 2.04 13.85
CA LEU A 182 2.54 2.64 14.38
C LEU A 182 2.09 3.85 13.55
N MET A 183 3.04 4.65 13.03
CA MET A 183 2.75 5.76 12.10
C MET A 183 2.21 5.24 10.77
N GLU A 184 2.77 4.14 10.27
CA GLU A 184 2.23 3.45 9.09
C GLU A 184 0.80 2.95 9.35
N ALA A 185 0.54 2.35 10.52
CA ALA A 185 -0.80 1.90 10.89
C ALA A 185 -1.81 3.06 10.91
N ALA A 186 -1.42 4.21 11.44
CA ALA A 186 -2.24 5.43 11.46
C ALA A 186 -2.59 5.88 10.03
N PHE A 187 -1.59 5.99 9.16
CA PHE A 187 -1.77 6.37 7.76
C PHE A 187 -2.63 5.37 6.98
N MET A 188 -2.49 4.07 7.23
CA MET A 188 -3.28 3.04 6.55
C MET A 188 -4.79 3.14 6.83
N THR A 189 -5.22 3.85 7.87
CA THR A 189 -6.65 4.18 8.07
C THR A 189 -7.17 5.08 6.95
N ASP A 190 -6.34 5.98 6.41
CA ASP A 190 -6.68 6.83 5.27
C ASP A 190 -6.81 6.02 3.98
N LEU A 191 -5.87 5.10 3.73
CA LEU A 191 -5.94 4.19 2.59
C LEU A 191 -7.24 3.37 2.61
N GLU A 192 -7.59 2.78 3.78
CA GLU A 192 -8.79 1.95 3.91
C GLU A 192 -10.08 2.78 3.82
N ARG A 193 -10.11 3.97 4.45
CA ARG A 193 -11.28 4.86 4.42
C ARG A 193 -11.58 5.34 3.00
N ASN A 194 -10.54 5.52 2.19
CA ASN A 194 -10.61 5.99 0.82
C ASN A 194 -10.45 4.87 -0.23
N ALA A 195 -10.92 3.66 0.07
CA ALA A 195 -10.84 2.51 -0.85
C ALA A 195 -11.66 2.67 -2.15
N ASP A 196 -12.43 3.73 -2.28
CA ASP A 196 -13.05 4.16 -3.54
C ASP A 196 -12.06 4.85 -4.49
N ILE A 197 -10.95 5.38 -3.96
CA ILE A 197 -9.85 6.03 -4.69
C ILE A 197 -8.60 5.18 -4.67
N VAL A 198 -8.20 4.66 -3.51
CA VAL A 198 -7.03 3.79 -3.37
C VAL A 198 -7.42 2.36 -3.72
N GLU A 199 -7.06 1.92 -4.92
CA GLU A 199 -7.37 0.57 -5.41
C GLU A 199 -6.48 -0.49 -4.75
N MET A 200 -5.20 -0.18 -4.58
CA MET A 200 -4.19 -1.06 -3.99
C MET A 200 -3.15 -0.28 -3.21
N ALA A 201 -2.54 -0.96 -2.23
CA ALA A 201 -1.39 -0.45 -1.51
C ALA A 201 -0.43 -1.60 -1.19
N THR A 202 0.88 -1.38 -1.35
CA THR A 202 1.93 -2.37 -1.10
C THR A 202 3.11 -1.74 -0.37
N TYR A 203 3.60 -2.46 0.63
CA TYR A 203 4.80 -2.06 1.36
C TYR A 203 6.05 -2.41 0.56
N ALA A 204 7.03 -1.54 0.56
CA ALA A 204 8.33 -1.76 -0.06
C ALA A 204 9.48 -1.12 0.75
N PRO A 205 10.70 -1.69 0.66
CA PRO A 205 11.04 -3.00 0.09
C PRO A 205 10.55 -4.19 0.92
N LEU A 206 10.50 -5.37 0.30
CA LEU A 206 9.93 -6.56 0.94
C LEU A 206 10.96 -7.40 1.69
N PHE A 207 12.16 -7.62 1.11
CA PHE A 207 13.17 -8.53 1.63
C PHE A 207 14.54 -7.89 1.73
N ALA A 208 15.23 -8.13 2.86
CA ALA A 208 16.64 -7.79 3.02
C ALA A 208 17.42 -8.88 3.73
N HIS A 209 18.64 -9.17 3.22
CA HIS A 209 19.61 -10.00 3.91
C HIS A 209 20.33 -9.16 4.97
N VAL A 210 20.46 -9.67 6.22
CA VAL A 210 21.00 -8.88 7.34
C VAL A 210 22.44 -8.40 7.15
N GLU A 211 23.23 -9.10 6.32
CA GLU A 211 24.63 -8.77 6.03
C GLU A 211 24.83 -8.07 4.68
N GLY A 212 23.81 -8.04 3.80
CA GLY A 212 23.95 -7.56 2.42
C GLY A 212 22.88 -6.58 1.96
N TRP A 213 22.21 -5.90 2.87
CA TRP A 213 21.19 -4.91 2.53
C TRP A 213 21.81 -3.62 1.97
N GLN A 214 21.13 -3.02 1.00
CA GLN A 214 21.49 -1.71 0.44
C GLN A 214 20.54 -0.60 0.88
N TRP A 215 19.34 -0.98 1.33
CA TRP A 215 18.26 -0.08 1.68
C TRP A 215 17.59 -0.52 2.99
N ARG A 216 17.05 0.42 3.72
CA ARG A 216 16.12 0.26 4.84
C ARG A 216 15.05 1.33 4.74
N PRO A 217 13.84 1.09 5.20
CA PRO A 217 13.33 -0.09 5.91
C PRO A 217 12.96 -1.24 4.97
N ASP A 218 12.90 -2.48 5.50
CA ASP A 218 12.47 -3.68 4.80
C ASP A 218 11.48 -4.47 5.64
N ALA A 219 10.48 -5.12 5.00
CA ALA A 219 9.43 -5.81 5.74
C ALA A 219 9.91 -7.11 6.39
N ILE A 220 10.73 -7.90 5.69
CA ILE A 220 11.20 -9.22 6.12
C ILE A 220 12.71 -9.26 6.02
N TRP A 221 13.37 -9.58 7.14
CA TRP A 221 14.81 -9.72 7.23
C TRP A 221 15.19 -11.19 7.37
N TYR A 222 16.28 -11.60 6.74
CA TYR A 222 16.74 -12.99 6.78
C TYR A 222 18.25 -13.12 6.73
N ASP A 223 18.76 -14.25 7.22
CA ASP A 223 20.07 -14.81 6.93
C ASP A 223 19.89 -16.10 6.10
N ASN A 224 20.94 -16.87 5.93
CA ASN A 224 20.88 -18.10 5.13
C ASN A 224 19.96 -19.20 5.73
N LEU A 225 19.56 -19.10 6.98
CA LEU A 225 18.83 -20.15 7.70
C LEU A 225 17.59 -19.64 8.46
N ARG A 226 17.56 -18.36 8.82
CA ARG A 226 16.54 -17.79 9.70
C ARG A 226 15.93 -16.55 9.08
N LYS A 227 14.77 -16.17 9.55
CA LYS A 227 14.12 -14.90 9.20
C LYS A 227 13.43 -14.29 10.40
N PHE A 228 13.18 -12.99 10.32
CA PHE A 228 12.21 -12.33 11.18
C PHE A 228 11.36 -11.35 10.38
N ASN A 229 10.16 -11.12 10.86
CA ASN A 229 9.25 -10.12 10.34
C ASN A 229 9.43 -8.82 11.13
N SER A 230 9.53 -7.68 10.46
CA SER A 230 9.62 -6.38 11.12
C SER A 230 8.28 -5.99 11.76
N CYS A 231 8.27 -4.94 12.58
CA CYS A 231 7.05 -4.35 13.12
C CYS A 231 6.12 -3.89 11.99
N SER A 232 6.67 -3.28 10.93
CA SER A 232 5.92 -2.87 9.72
C SER A 232 5.24 -4.05 9.02
N TYR A 233 5.91 -5.20 8.92
CA TYR A 233 5.29 -6.42 8.38
C TYR A 233 4.00 -6.79 9.13
N TYR A 234 4.03 -6.74 10.46
CA TYR A 234 2.84 -7.09 11.26
C TYR A 234 1.71 -6.09 11.08
N VAL A 235 2.00 -4.81 10.91
CA VAL A 235 0.98 -3.80 10.58
C VAL A 235 0.34 -4.12 9.22
N GLN A 236 1.13 -4.41 8.18
CA GLN A 236 0.60 -4.82 6.86
C GLN A 236 -0.26 -6.09 6.98
N GLN A 237 0.21 -7.09 7.74
CA GLN A 237 -0.53 -8.33 7.98
C GLN A 237 -1.86 -8.07 8.70
N MET A 238 -1.86 -7.22 9.74
CA MET A 238 -3.07 -6.87 10.48
C MET A 238 -4.13 -6.25 9.58
N TYR A 239 -3.75 -5.32 8.69
CA TYR A 239 -4.70 -4.75 7.73
C TYR A 239 -5.17 -5.78 6.70
N THR A 240 -4.26 -6.52 6.11
CA THR A 240 -4.57 -7.48 5.03
C THR A 240 -5.50 -8.60 5.49
N LEU A 241 -5.26 -9.14 6.69
CA LEU A 241 -6.08 -10.23 7.25
C LEU A 241 -7.41 -9.72 7.85
N ASN A 242 -7.53 -8.43 8.11
CA ASN A 242 -8.73 -7.82 8.72
C ASN A 242 -9.38 -6.79 7.78
N LYS A 243 -9.34 -7.04 6.49
CA LYS A 243 -10.05 -6.26 5.48
C LYS A 243 -11.55 -6.58 5.47
N GLY A 244 -12.36 -5.63 5.00
CA GLY A 244 -13.79 -5.83 4.81
C GLY A 244 -14.20 -5.90 3.34
N THR A 245 -15.50 -5.98 3.12
CA THR A 245 -16.13 -5.91 1.81
C THR A 245 -16.67 -4.53 1.49
N ASN A 246 -16.90 -3.71 2.51
CA ASN A 246 -17.42 -2.34 2.38
C ASN A 246 -16.81 -1.44 3.46
N VAL A 247 -16.43 -0.26 3.09
CA VAL A 247 -16.05 0.79 4.04
C VAL A 247 -17.30 1.28 4.78
N LEU A 248 -17.18 1.47 6.09
CA LEU A 248 -18.22 2.07 6.92
C LEU A 248 -17.78 3.49 7.30
N PRO A 249 -18.69 4.47 7.22
CA PRO A 249 -18.39 5.80 7.72
C PRO A 249 -18.06 5.77 9.21
N LEU A 250 -16.90 6.29 9.58
CA LEU A 250 -16.48 6.43 10.98
C LEU A 250 -16.03 7.87 11.20
N THR A 251 -16.63 8.52 12.20
CA THR A 251 -16.35 9.93 12.51
C THR A 251 -16.26 10.16 14.01
N MET A 252 -15.45 11.15 14.41
CA MET A 252 -15.39 11.72 15.74
C MET A 252 -15.67 13.22 15.60
N ASN A 253 -16.66 13.75 16.33
CA ASN A 253 -17.08 15.15 16.24
C ASN A 253 -17.43 15.59 14.79
N GLY A 254 -18.00 14.68 13.99
CA GLY A 254 -18.42 14.95 12.62
C GLY A 254 -17.29 14.93 11.56
N LYS A 255 -16.05 14.68 11.97
CA LYS A 255 -14.88 14.58 11.06
C LYS A 255 -14.34 13.15 11.01
N PRO A 256 -13.65 12.73 9.92
CA PRO A 256 -12.86 11.50 9.92
C PRO A 256 -11.89 11.46 11.10
N VAL A 257 -11.60 10.28 11.62
CA VAL A 257 -10.65 10.12 12.73
C VAL A 257 -9.25 9.93 12.13
N ALA A 258 -8.54 11.04 12.00
CA ALA A 258 -7.30 11.15 11.24
C ALA A 258 -6.25 12.05 11.93
N GLY A 259 -6.21 12.06 13.26
CA GLY A 259 -5.30 12.89 14.03
C GLY A 259 -5.60 14.39 13.94
N ASN A 260 -6.83 14.76 13.55
CA ASN A 260 -7.25 16.15 13.49
C ASN A 260 -7.30 16.80 14.89
N ASP A 261 -7.35 18.12 14.93
CA ASP A 261 -7.50 18.87 16.18
C ASP A 261 -8.68 18.35 17.04
N GLY A 262 -8.41 18.08 18.31
CA GLY A 262 -9.37 17.50 19.25
C GLY A 262 -9.58 15.98 19.10
N GLN A 263 -8.71 15.29 18.40
CA GLN A 263 -8.70 13.83 18.29
C GLN A 263 -7.51 13.19 19.02
N ASP A 264 -6.62 13.99 19.63
CA ASP A 264 -5.55 13.61 20.55
C ASP A 264 -4.67 12.44 20.04
N GLY A 265 -4.31 12.47 18.75
CA GLY A 265 -3.49 11.44 18.12
C GLY A 265 -4.23 10.15 17.79
N LEU A 266 -5.56 10.15 17.80
CA LEU A 266 -6.37 9.02 17.35
C LEU A 266 -6.54 9.00 15.83
N PHE A 267 -6.38 7.80 15.27
CA PHE A 267 -6.68 7.46 13.87
C PHE A 267 -7.59 6.25 13.85
N ALA A 268 -8.58 6.22 12.95
CA ALA A 268 -9.47 5.08 12.88
C ALA A 268 -10.11 4.90 11.51
N SER A 269 -10.37 3.65 11.16
CA SER A 269 -11.21 3.24 10.03
C SER A 269 -12.16 2.10 10.44
N ALA A 270 -13.23 1.91 9.68
CA ALA A 270 -14.17 0.84 9.91
C ALA A 270 -14.62 0.20 8.61
N VAL A 271 -14.76 -1.12 8.61
CA VAL A 271 -15.25 -1.88 7.46
C VAL A 271 -16.27 -2.94 7.89
N LEU A 272 -17.13 -3.33 6.97
CA LEU A 272 -18.03 -4.47 7.10
C LEU A 272 -17.44 -5.67 6.36
N ASP A 273 -17.18 -6.74 7.06
CA ASP A 273 -16.91 -8.05 6.47
C ASP A 273 -18.23 -8.82 6.32
N LYS A 274 -18.80 -8.80 5.12
CA LYS A 274 -20.07 -9.50 4.85
C LYS A 274 -19.95 -11.02 4.94
N LYS A 275 -18.76 -11.58 4.66
CA LYS A 275 -18.56 -13.04 4.70
C LYS A 275 -18.55 -13.54 6.13
N ALA A 276 -17.84 -12.87 7.03
CA ALA A 276 -17.78 -13.17 8.43
C ALA A 276 -19.01 -12.65 9.21
N ASN A 277 -19.81 -11.74 8.61
CA ASN A 277 -20.87 -10.97 9.25
C ASN A 277 -20.37 -10.18 10.46
N GLU A 278 -19.27 -9.48 10.28
CA GLU A 278 -18.58 -8.73 11.33
C GLU A 278 -18.38 -7.28 10.93
N VAL A 279 -18.47 -6.38 11.92
CA VAL A 279 -17.94 -5.02 11.84
C VAL A 279 -16.52 -5.06 12.35
N VAL A 280 -15.59 -4.58 11.53
CA VAL A 280 -14.17 -4.49 11.87
C VAL A 280 -13.82 -3.02 12.07
N ILE A 281 -13.35 -2.67 13.25
CA ILE A 281 -12.95 -1.30 13.60
C ILE A 281 -11.46 -1.32 13.94
N LYS A 282 -10.69 -0.46 13.27
CA LYS A 282 -9.28 -0.25 13.50
C LYS A 282 -9.11 1.08 14.22
N VAL A 283 -8.43 1.09 15.35
CA VAL A 283 -8.16 2.29 16.14
C VAL A 283 -6.70 2.33 16.51
N ILE A 284 -6.04 3.42 16.20
CA ILE A 284 -4.64 3.66 16.53
C ILE A 284 -4.57 4.89 17.44
N ASN A 285 -3.96 4.73 18.60
CA ASN A 285 -3.56 5.81 19.47
C ASN A 285 -2.05 6.04 19.31
N THR A 286 -1.68 7.13 18.65
CA THR A 286 -0.27 7.52 18.47
C THR A 286 0.26 8.40 19.59
N GLY A 287 -0.61 8.80 20.53
CA GLY A 287 -0.30 9.66 21.67
C GLY A 287 0.37 8.92 22.84
N ASP A 288 0.88 9.70 23.80
CA ASP A 288 1.57 9.20 25.00
C ASP A 288 0.63 8.88 26.16
N THR A 289 -0.68 9.13 26.00
CA THR A 289 -1.68 8.92 27.05
C THR A 289 -2.79 8.00 26.56
N PRO A 290 -3.35 7.15 27.42
CA PRO A 290 -4.56 6.38 27.09
C PRO A 290 -5.71 7.31 26.69
N GLN A 291 -6.55 6.86 25.79
CA GLN A 291 -7.73 7.60 25.32
C GLN A 291 -9.00 6.79 25.61
N ASP A 292 -9.92 7.37 26.38
CA ASP A 292 -11.25 6.80 26.60
C ASP A 292 -12.19 7.25 25.49
N VAL A 293 -12.68 6.30 24.72
CA VAL A 293 -13.58 6.56 23.59
C VAL A 293 -14.86 5.74 23.69
N THR A 294 -15.93 6.24 23.12
CA THR A 294 -17.18 5.50 22.99
C THR A 294 -17.39 5.06 21.55
N LEU A 295 -17.39 3.75 21.33
CA LEU A 295 -17.75 3.14 20.07
C LEU A 295 -19.28 3.16 19.89
N ASN A 296 -19.81 4.02 19.05
CA ASN A 296 -21.23 4.09 18.71
C ASN A 296 -21.52 3.23 17.47
N LEU A 297 -22.00 2.02 17.68
CA LEU A 297 -22.28 1.03 16.64
C LEU A 297 -23.68 1.26 16.04
N LYS A 298 -23.81 2.33 15.27
CA LYS A 298 -25.10 2.73 14.67
C LYS A 298 -25.64 1.62 13.76
N GLY A 299 -26.94 1.28 13.93
CA GLY A 299 -27.59 0.23 13.16
C GLY A 299 -27.44 -1.19 13.71
N MET A 300 -26.63 -1.40 14.73
CA MET A 300 -26.60 -2.67 15.45
C MET A 300 -27.75 -2.75 16.48
N LYS A 301 -28.42 -3.89 16.52
CA LYS A 301 -29.49 -4.12 17.53
C LYS A 301 -28.89 -4.13 18.93
N LYS A 302 -29.61 -3.60 19.91
CA LYS A 302 -29.23 -3.63 21.33
C LYS A 302 -28.94 -5.03 21.80
N GLY A 303 -27.85 -5.22 22.53
CA GLY A 303 -27.46 -6.50 23.14
C GLY A 303 -25.93 -6.65 23.16
N THR A 304 -25.51 -7.71 23.87
CA THR A 304 -24.11 -8.08 23.98
C THR A 304 -23.66 -8.84 22.71
N ARG A 305 -22.47 -8.59 22.26
CA ARG A 305 -21.83 -9.22 21.10
C ARG A 305 -20.49 -9.79 21.48
N GLU A 306 -20.20 -11.00 21.01
CA GLU A 306 -18.86 -11.54 21.04
C GLU A 306 -17.96 -10.74 20.07
N ALA A 307 -16.76 -10.44 20.49
CA ALA A 307 -15.76 -9.73 19.68
C ALA A 307 -14.37 -10.31 19.88
N THR A 308 -13.57 -10.20 18.85
CA THR A 308 -12.13 -10.46 18.92
C THR A 308 -11.40 -9.13 18.93
N LEU A 309 -10.46 -8.97 19.86
CA LEU A 309 -9.52 -7.86 19.91
C LEU A 309 -8.14 -8.35 19.47
N ILE A 310 -7.59 -7.71 18.44
CA ILE A 310 -6.20 -7.89 18.04
C ILE A 310 -5.47 -6.62 18.48
N SER A 311 -4.43 -6.76 19.28
CA SER A 311 -3.65 -5.65 19.84
C SER A 311 -2.20 -5.72 19.39
N PHE A 312 -1.63 -4.56 19.06
CA PHE A 312 -0.23 -4.40 18.75
C PHE A 312 0.29 -3.18 19.49
N HIS A 313 1.21 -3.42 20.43
CA HIS A 313 1.65 -2.42 21.41
C HIS A 313 3.09 -2.66 21.84
N SER A 314 3.78 -1.59 22.19
CA SER A 314 5.06 -1.60 22.89
C SER A 314 5.23 -0.31 23.69
N ASP A 315 5.74 -0.42 24.93
CA ASP A 315 6.18 0.74 25.73
C ASP A 315 7.51 1.31 25.22
N ASP A 316 8.31 0.47 24.55
CA ASP A 316 9.58 0.85 23.93
C ASP A 316 9.32 1.21 22.44
N LEU A 317 9.38 2.51 22.12
CA LEU A 317 9.15 3.03 20.78
C LEU A 317 10.22 2.61 19.78
N ASP A 318 11.42 2.31 20.26
CA ASP A 318 12.56 1.86 19.46
C ASP A 318 12.65 0.33 19.38
N ALA A 319 11.65 -0.39 19.92
CA ALA A 319 11.64 -1.85 19.90
C ALA A 319 11.62 -2.39 18.46
N GLU A 320 12.45 -3.38 18.21
CA GLU A 320 12.57 -4.09 16.92
C GLU A 320 12.55 -5.60 17.16
N ASN A 321 12.09 -6.34 16.15
CA ASN A 321 12.34 -7.78 16.04
C ASN A 321 13.72 -7.99 15.43
N THR A 322 14.36 -9.09 15.78
CA THR A 322 15.71 -9.47 15.29
C THR A 322 15.78 -10.95 15.03
N LEU A 323 16.85 -11.45 14.39
CA LEU A 323 17.08 -12.90 14.22
C LEU A 323 17.11 -13.66 15.55
N ASP A 324 17.63 -13.02 16.60
CA ASP A 324 17.76 -13.65 17.93
C ASP A 324 16.47 -13.49 18.77
N ASN A 325 15.62 -12.52 18.43
CA ASN A 325 14.32 -12.31 19.08
C ASN A 325 13.25 -11.98 18.02
N PRO A 326 12.85 -12.96 17.18
CA PRO A 326 12.01 -12.69 16.00
C PRO A 326 10.55 -12.36 16.32
N THR A 327 10.12 -12.53 17.57
CA THR A 327 8.75 -12.33 18.04
C THR A 327 8.66 -11.42 19.25
N LYS A 328 9.64 -10.53 19.46
CA LYS A 328 9.64 -9.54 20.57
C LYS A 328 8.40 -8.65 20.49
N ILE A 329 8.06 -8.18 19.29
CA ILE A 329 6.90 -7.33 19.01
C ILE A 329 6.02 -8.04 17.97
N VAL A 330 4.91 -8.58 18.43
CA VAL A 330 3.93 -9.30 17.57
C VAL A 330 2.51 -8.97 18.00
N PRO A 331 1.53 -9.03 17.10
CA PRO A 331 0.12 -8.87 17.46
C PRO A 331 -0.34 -9.95 18.44
N GLN A 332 -1.16 -9.55 19.43
CA GLN A 332 -1.79 -10.45 20.40
C GLN A 332 -3.30 -10.48 20.13
N THR A 333 -3.91 -11.65 20.29
CA THR A 333 -5.35 -11.83 20.08
C THR A 333 -6.03 -12.26 21.37
N SER A 334 -7.16 -11.63 21.69
CA SER A 334 -8.01 -11.97 22.82
C SER A 334 -9.48 -11.88 22.44
N THR A 335 -10.35 -12.46 23.27
CA THR A 335 -11.80 -12.37 23.13
C THR A 335 -12.36 -11.40 24.16
N LEU A 336 -13.40 -10.66 23.76
CA LEU A 336 -14.14 -9.77 24.66
C LEU A 336 -15.61 -9.73 24.27
N THR A 337 -16.41 -9.09 25.10
CA THR A 337 -17.79 -8.77 24.78
C THR A 337 -17.95 -7.26 24.59
N VAL A 338 -18.76 -6.89 23.61
CA VAL A 338 -19.08 -5.51 23.27
C VAL A 338 -20.59 -5.30 23.41
N ASN A 339 -20.99 -4.24 24.08
CA ASN A 339 -22.40 -3.87 24.22
C ASN A 339 -22.82 -2.96 23.05
N ALA A 340 -23.76 -3.43 22.24
CA ALA A 340 -24.35 -2.60 21.19
C ALA A 340 -25.61 -1.89 21.72
N PRO A 341 -25.92 -0.68 21.29
CA PRO A 341 -25.27 0.07 20.22
C PRO A 341 -24.11 0.96 20.68
N SER A 342 -23.70 0.90 21.95
CA SER A 342 -22.65 1.77 22.50
C SER A 342 -21.75 1.02 23.47
N GLN A 343 -20.45 1.16 23.30
CA GLN A 343 -19.42 0.56 24.14
C GLN A 343 -18.34 1.57 24.47
N GLN A 344 -18.07 1.78 25.75
CA GLN A 344 -16.86 2.49 26.19
C GLN A 344 -15.65 1.56 26.11
N VAL A 345 -14.55 2.05 25.58
CA VAL A 345 -13.26 1.38 25.49
C VAL A 345 -12.14 2.35 25.81
N THR A 346 -11.09 1.85 26.46
CA THR A 346 -9.83 2.59 26.62
C THR A 346 -8.84 2.09 25.58
N VAL A 347 -8.29 2.98 24.78
CA VAL A 347 -7.21 2.68 23.84
C VAL A 347 -5.91 3.15 24.50
N PRO A 348 -5.04 2.22 24.97
CA PRO A 348 -3.80 2.60 25.63
C PRO A 348 -2.93 3.49 24.76
N ALA A 349 -2.00 4.22 25.37
CA ALA A 349 -0.97 4.95 24.63
C ALA A 349 -0.23 4.02 23.67
N ARG A 350 0.23 4.55 22.53
CA ARG A 350 1.10 3.83 21.59
C ARG A 350 0.56 2.45 21.20
N THR A 351 -0.72 2.40 20.78
CA THR A 351 -1.40 1.12 20.55
C THR A 351 -2.17 1.12 19.23
N PHE A 352 -2.11 0.00 18.53
CA PHE A 352 -2.99 -0.31 17.41
C PHE A 352 -3.94 -1.46 17.81
N TYR A 353 -5.25 -1.19 17.81
CA TYR A 353 -6.32 -2.13 18.10
C TYR A 353 -7.16 -2.42 16.87
N ILE A 354 -7.52 -3.70 16.68
CA ILE A 354 -8.56 -4.12 15.75
C ILE A 354 -9.64 -4.84 16.54
N TYR A 355 -10.87 -4.31 16.50
CA TYR A 355 -12.06 -4.95 17.02
C TYR A 355 -12.79 -5.64 15.88
N ARG A 356 -13.00 -6.96 15.97
CA ARG A 356 -13.88 -7.72 15.09
C ARG A 356 -15.15 -8.06 15.89
N ILE A 357 -16.27 -7.42 15.57
CA ILE A 357 -17.51 -7.47 16.35
C ILE A 357 -18.57 -8.20 15.53
N LYS A 358 -19.11 -9.31 16.03
CA LYS A 358 -20.21 -10.04 15.40
C LYS A 358 -21.46 -9.16 15.32
N LYS A 359 -22.11 -9.15 14.14
CA LYS A 359 -23.26 -8.29 13.85
C LYS A 359 -24.58 -8.87 14.36
#